data_5dd9504480e48b370df75eb07f47f0f2
#
_entry.id   5dd9504480e48b370df75eb07f47f0f2
#
_cell.length_a   1.000
_cell.length_b   1.000
_cell.length_c   1.000
_cell.angle_alpha   90.00
_cell.angle_beta   90.00
_cell.angle_gamma   90.00
#
_symmetry.space_group_name_H-M   'P 1'
#
loop_
_entity.id
_entity.type
_entity.pdbx_description
1 polymer ?
#
loop_
_entity_poly.entity_id
_entity_poly.type
_entity_poly.pdbx_seq_one_letter_code
_entity_poly.pdbx_strand_id
1 'polypeptide(L)'
;MFSLPVLEHQLVMYVTAESSVAFSKPFDLSSVPVVTREQSLAEDRTKKLTTATPTLKAPSAGPKPAPARGSAEAAASASAAAQKYAQQLQAIPELSSYGGVLKSSAVVELTESETEYVVTAVKHLFKEHVVIQYDIKNTLPDTVLADVTVVCTPTAADESEESGLEEEFTIPAPLLKTDEPGTVYVSFRRPEGQEFSAANFTNVLRFTSKEIDPSTNEPEEHGYEDEYEIEDLDLVGSDYILPAFAGNFDSIFNGIPSDDEHEAEETLQLSNAKTLAEATELLVKSLGMQPLEGSEVTLSTSTHSLKLYGKSVTGGKVASLVRMAFSAKSGVTVNIKVRSEEEMLAALVVGGVA
;
A
#
# COMPACT_ATOMS: atom_id res chain seq x y z
N MET A 1 20.25 4.46 -14.15
CA MET A 1 19.11 4.08 -15.00
C MET A 1 19.68 3.35 -16.21
N PHE A 2 19.53 2.04 -16.26
CA PHE A 2 20.01 1.27 -17.42
C PHE A 2 19.03 1.47 -18.57
N SER A 3 19.54 1.68 -19.79
CA SER A 3 18.68 1.85 -20.95
C SER A 3 17.98 0.52 -21.31
N LEU A 4 16.70 0.58 -21.68
CA LEU A 4 15.90 -0.60 -22.07
C LEU A 4 16.62 -1.57 -23.03
N PRO A 5 17.36 -1.10 -24.07
CA PRO A 5 18.09 -1.98 -24.98
C PRO A 5 19.18 -2.82 -24.32
N VAL A 6 19.81 -2.32 -23.26
CA VAL A 6 20.83 -3.08 -22.53
C VAL A 6 20.20 -4.18 -21.70
N LEU A 7 19.03 -3.91 -21.09
CA LEU A 7 18.24 -4.90 -20.36
C LEU A 7 17.69 -5.98 -21.29
N GLU A 8 17.16 -5.61 -22.45
CA GLU A 8 16.70 -6.58 -23.47
C GLU A 8 17.83 -7.48 -23.96
N HIS A 9 19.00 -6.90 -24.27
CA HIS A 9 20.15 -7.67 -24.69
C HIS A 9 20.62 -8.65 -23.60
N GLN A 10 20.65 -8.22 -22.35
CA GLN A 10 21.00 -9.07 -21.20
C GLN A 10 19.95 -10.17 -20.97
N LEU A 11 18.67 -9.87 -21.15
CA LEU A 11 17.58 -10.85 -21.02
C LEU A 11 17.64 -11.92 -22.13
N VAL A 12 17.92 -11.53 -23.37
CA VAL A 12 18.11 -12.47 -24.50
C VAL A 12 19.31 -13.37 -24.25
N MET A 13 20.41 -12.84 -23.75
CA MET A 13 21.60 -13.62 -23.37
C MET A 13 21.33 -14.59 -22.21
N TYR A 14 20.43 -14.20 -21.29
CA TYR A 14 20.03 -15.04 -20.16
C TYR A 14 19.13 -16.22 -20.56
N VAL A 15 18.25 -16.02 -21.54
CA VAL A 15 17.24 -16.99 -21.98
C VAL A 15 17.79 -17.99 -23.00
N THR A 16 18.90 -17.67 -23.69
CA THR A 16 19.52 -18.59 -24.66
C THR A 16 20.32 -19.70 -23.98
N ALA A 17 20.03 -20.93 -24.33
CA ALA A 17 20.58 -22.15 -23.71
C ALA A 17 22.12 -22.32 -23.76
N GLU A 18 22.82 -21.48 -24.51
CA GLU A 18 24.30 -21.46 -24.59
C GLU A 18 24.94 -20.61 -23.46
N SER A 19 24.14 -20.08 -22.55
CA SER A 19 24.57 -19.10 -21.56
C SER A 19 25.33 -19.68 -20.35
N SER A 20 25.37 -20.99 -20.14
CA SER A 20 26.04 -21.59 -18.96
C SER A 20 27.54 -21.25 -18.85
N VAL A 21 28.19 -20.97 -19.98
CA VAL A 21 29.60 -20.56 -20.02
C VAL A 21 29.77 -19.04 -19.84
N ALA A 22 28.77 -18.25 -20.23
CA ALA A 22 28.81 -16.79 -20.13
C ALA A 22 28.67 -16.31 -18.68
N PHE A 23 27.93 -17.05 -17.85
CA PHE A 23 27.74 -16.73 -16.42
C PHE A 23 28.91 -17.11 -15.51
N SER A 24 29.86 -17.86 -16.01
CA SER A 24 31.08 -18.20 -15.25
C SER A 24 32.14 -17.09 -15.22
N LYS A 25 31.94 -16.01 -16.00
CA LYS A 25 32.84 -14.85 -16.02
C LYS A 25 32.22 -13.69 -15.25
N PRO A 26 32.98 -12.98 -14.40
CA PRO A 26 32.48 -11.77 -13.75
C PRO A 26 32.09 -10.71 -14.82
N PHE A 27 30.96 -10.06 -14.61
CA PHE A 27 30.44 -9.02 -15.49
C PHE A 27 31.40 -7.80 -15.43
N ASP A 28 31.93 -7.39 -16.59
CA ASP A 28 32.80 -6.23 -16.69
C ASP A 28 31.95 -4.96 -16.89
N LEU A 29 31.80 -4.20 -15.79
CA LEU A 29 31.07 -2.94 -15.76
C LEU A 29 31.73 -1.86 -16.63
N SER A 30 33.01 -1.97 -16.97
CA SER A 30 33.72 -1.00 -17.81
C SER A 30 33.27 -1.03 -19.28
N SER A 31 32.66 -2.14 -19.70
CA SER A 31 32.12 -2.31 -21.05
C SER A 31 30.72 -1.67 -21.23
N VAL A 32 30.08 -1.20 -20.15
CA VAL A 32 28.76 -0.59 -20.22
C VAL A 32 28.91 0.91 -20.55
N PRO A 33 28.35 1.38 -21.66
CA PRO A 33 28.43 2.81 -22.01
C PRO A 33 27.66 3.63 -20.99
N VAL A 34 28.35 4.55 -20.32
CA VAL A 34 27.72 5.51 -19.41
C VAL A 34 27.07 6.61 -20.24
N VAL A 35 25.77 6.56 -20.40
CA VAL A 35 25.00 7.61 -21.07
C VAL A 35 24.58 8.65 -20.04
N THR A 36 25.03 9.89 -20.21
CA THR A 36 24.59 10.99 -19.34
C THR A 36 23.14 11.37 -19.63
N ARG A 37 22.44 11.94 -18.63
CA ARG A 37 21.05 12.39 -18.76
C ARG A 37 20.86 13.35 -19.95
N GLU A 38 21.86 14.16 -20.26
CA GLU A 38 21.84 15.10 -21.38
C GLU A 38 21.93 14.41 -22.75
N GLN A 39 22.71 13.34 -22.84
CA GLN A 39 22.82 12.53 -24.07
C GLN A 39 21.51 11.75 -24.32
N SER A 40 20.89 11.18 -23.28
CA SER A 40 19.59 10.52 -23.39
C SER A 40 18.48 11.47 -23.84
N LEU A 41 18.45 12.70 -23.32
CA LEU A 41 17.49 13.73 -23.73
C LEU A 41 17.74 14.24 -25.15
N ALA A 42 18.99 14.26 -25.62
CA ALA A 42 19.34 14.64 -26.99
C ALA A 42 18.93 13.58 -28.00
N GLU A 43 19.10 12.29 -27.67
CA GLU A 43 18.65 11.17 -28.50
C GLU A 43 17.12 11.11 -28.62
N ASP A 44 16.40 11.39 -27.54
CA ASP A 44 14.94 11.47 -27.57
C ASP A 44 14.42 12.65 -28.40
N ARG A 45 15.13 13.77 -28.44
CA ARG A 45 14.81 14.90 -29.31
C ARG A 45 15.07 14.58 -30.79
N THR A 46 16.16 13.90 -31.12
CA THR A 46 16.45 13.47 -32.49
C THR A 46 15.48 12.42 -33.00
N LYS A 47 15.05 11.48 -32.17
CA LYS A 47 14.00 10.50 -32.52
C LYS A 47 12.65 11.16 -32.79
N LYS A 48 12.28 12.23 -32.07
CA LYS A 48 11.05 12.99 -32.32
C LYS A 48 11.07 13.80 -33.60
N LEU A 49 12.25 14.25 -34.09
CA LEU A 49 12.38 14.99 -35.33
C LEU A 49 12.36 14.11 -36.61
N THR A 50 12.72 12.83 -36.50
CA THR A 50 12.75 11.90 -37.67
C THR A 50 11.41 11.23 -37.94
N THR A 51 10.37 11.45 -37.14
CA THR A 51 9.03 10.85 -37.30
C THR A 51 8.01 11.77 -37.96
N ALA A 52 8.43 12.89 -38.57
CA ALA A 52 7.55 13.82 -39.26
C ALA A 52 7.82 13.83 -40.77
N THR A 53 7.34 12.81 -41.48
CA THR A 53 6.93 12.94 -42.92
C THR A 53 5.88 11.89 -43.28
N PRO A 54 4.82 12.27 -44.00
CA PRO A 54 3.65 11.41 -44.18
C PRO A 54 3.75 10.65 -45.52
N THR A 55 3.18 9.44 -45.56
CA THR A 55 2.33 8.99 -46.67
C THR A 55 2.04 7.48 -46.67
N LEU A 56 0.73 7.20 -46.79
CA LEU A 56 0.03 6.10 -47.46
C LEU A 56 -0.20 4.76 -46.72
N LYS A 57 -1.49 4.61 -46.41
CA LYS A 57 -2.46 3.49 -46.39
C LYS A 57 -1.96 2.03 -46.57
N ALA A 58 -2.22 1.16 -45.64
CA ALA A 58 -3.26 0.14 -45.41
C ALA A 58 -2.65 -1.09 -44.76
N PRO A 59 -3.38 -2.10 -44.24
CA PRO A 59 -4.58 -2.11 -43.43
C PRO A 59 -4.37 -2.69 -42.00
N SER A 60 -5.33 -2.46 -41.15
CA SER A 60 -5.61 -2.93 -39.80
C SER A 60 -4.88 -4.18 -39.30
N ALA A 61 -4.06 -3.99 -38.29
CA ALA A 61 -3.80 -4.95 -37.23
C ALA A 61 -4.12 -4.23 -35.89
N GLY A 62 -4.84 -4.92 -35.00
CA GLY A 62 -5.42 -4.36 -33.79
C GLY A 62 -4.43 -3.75 -32.78
N PRO A 63 -4.92 -3.03 -31.79
CA PRO A 63 -4.09 -2.27 -30.89
C PRO A 63 -3.25 -3.19 -30.01
N LYS A 64 -1.93 -3.01 -30.10
CA LYS A 64 -0.97 -3.61 -29.20
C LYS A 64 -1.08 -2.88 -27.83
N PRO A 65 -1.22 -3.60 -26.72
CA PRO A 65 -1.30 -2.95 -25.42
C PRO A 65 -0.01 -2.17 -25.14
N ALA A 66 -0.15 -0.93 -24.72
CA ALA A 66 0.97 -0.11 -24.26
C ALA A 66 1.48 -0.67 -22.92
N PRO A 67 2.81 -0.75 -22.69
CA PRO A 67 3.33 -1.20 -21.41
C PRO A 67 2.96 -0.22 -20.30
N ALA A 68 2.47 -0.75 -19.20
CA ALA A 68 2.10 -0.02 -18.00
C ALA A 68 3.26 0.82 -17.47
N ARG A 69 3.25 2.13 -17.72
CA ARG A 69 4.21 3.09 -17.18
C ARG A 69 3.93 3.49 -15.72
N GLY A 70 2.79 3.06 -15.13
CA GLY A 70 2.38 3.46 -13.80
C GLY A 70 3.08 2.73 -12.64
N SER A 71 3.50 1.48 -12.81
CA SER A 71 3.98 0.66 -11.69
C SER A 71 5.37 1.04 -11.17
N ALA A 72 6.28 1.49 -12.03
CA ALA A 72 7.65 1.85 -11.61
C ALA A 72 7.73 3.23 -10.92
N GLU A 73 6.90 4.19 -11.34
CA GLU A 73 6.82 5.51 -10.68
C GLU A 73 6.08 5.41 -9.35
N ALA A 74 5.02 4.62 -9.26
CA ALA A 74 4.31 4.36 -8.01
C ALA A 74 5.20 3.64 -6.97
N ALA A 75 5.97 2.63 -7.39
CA ALA A 75 6.91 1.95 -6.50
C ALA A 75 8.06 2.85 -6.02
N ALA A 76 8.56 3.76 -6.87
CA ALA A 76 9.58 4.71 -6.48
C ALA A 76 9.05 5.78 -5.51
N SER A 77 7.82 6.25 -5.69
CA SER A 77 7.17 7.21 -4.78
C SER A 77 6.85 6.58 -3.43
N ALA A 78 6.35 5.34 -3.39
CA ALA A 78 6.09 4.60 -2.16
C ALA A 78 7.38 4.35 -1.36
N SER A 79 8.49 4.01 -2.02
CA SER A 79 9.78 3.84 -1.37
C SER A 79 10.31 5.15 -0.77
N ALA A 80 10.14 6.29 -1.45
CA ALA A 80 10.54 7.59 -0.94
C ALA A 80 9.68 8.02 0.26
N ALA A 81 8.37 7.77 0.22
CA ALA A 81 7.46 8.05 1.32
C ALA A 81 7.81 7.20 2.56
N ALA A 82 8.06 5.89 2.39
CA ALA A 82 8.47 5.00 3.46
C ALA A 82 9.77 5.45 4.14
N GLN A 83 10.77 5.91 3.38
CA GLN A 83 12.01 6.45 3.92
C GLN A 83 11.77 7.74 4.71
N LYS A 84 10.89 8.62 4.24
CA LYS A 84 10.51 9.84 4.95
C LYS A 84 9.86 9.52 6.29
N TYR A 85 8.88 8.61 6.31
CA TYR A 85 8.23 8.18 7.56
C TYR A 85 9.25 7.54 8.53
N ALA A 86 10.12 6.67 8.06
CA ALA A 86 11.14 6.07 8.91
C ALA A 86 12.04 7.12 9.59
N GLN A 87 12.43 8.17 8.88
CA GLN A 87 13.21 9.27 9.44
C GLN A 87 12.41 10.12 10.43
N GLN A 88 11.13 10.41 10.13
CA GLN A 88 10.25 11.16 11.02
C GLN A 88 10.01 10.41 12.34
N LEU A 89 9.69 9.11 12.27
CA LEU A 89 9.43 8.29 13.43
C LEU A 89 10.67 8.09 14.31
N GLN A 90 11.87 7.97 13.70
CA GLN A 90 13.11 7.90 14.45
C GLN A 90 13.45 9.19 15.22
N ALA A 91 12.93 10.34 14.79
CA ALA A 91 13.14 11.62 15.47
C ALA A 91 12.23 11.80 16.70
N ILE A 92 11.23 10.93 16.89
CA ILE A 92 10.29 10.96 18.01
C ILE A 92 10.89 10.14 19.16
N PRO A 93 11.22 10.77 20.32
CA PRO A 93 11.89 10.09 21.42
C PRO A 93 11.10 8.89 21.96
N GLU A 94 9.78 9.00 22.04
CA GLU A 94 8.85 8.00 22.56
C GLU A 94 8.88 6.72 21.71
N LEU A 95 9.09 6.84 20.40
CA LEU A 95 9.15 5.73 19.46
C LEU A 95 10.57 5.12 19.30
N SER A 96 11.59 5.76 19.87
CA SER A 96 12.99 5.34 19.71
C SER A 96 13.28 3.92 20.21
N SER A 97 12.51 3.43 21.19
CA SER A 97 12.63 2.09 21.76
C SER A 97 12.02 0.99 20.91
N TYR A 98 11.16 1.31 19.92
CA TYR A 98 10.43 0.34 19.09
C TYR A 98 11.27 -0.31 17.99
N GLY A 99 12.46 0.23 17.75
CA GLY A 99 13.35 -0.21 16.68
C GLY A 99 12.97 0.37 15.32
N GLY A 100 13.32 -0.34 14.26
CA GLY A 100 13.02 0.11 12.90
C GLY A 100 11.56 -0.13 12.50
N VAL A 101 10.96 0.81 11.79
CA VAL A 101 9.64 0.60 11.16
C VAL A 101 9.76 -0.49 10.10
N LEU A 102 8.91 -1.51 10.16
CA LEU A 102 8.86 -2.62 9.21
C LEU A 102 8.14 -2.23 7.93
N LYS A 103 6.99 -1.56 8.07
CA LYS A 103 6.19 -1.07 6.95
C LYS A 103 5.35 0.13 7.39
N SER A 104 5.15 1.06 6.47
CA SER A 104 4.12 2.11 6.58
C SER A 104 3.08 1.89 5.50
N SER A 105 1.79 2.02 5.85
CA SER A 105 0.69 1.90 4.89
C SER A 105 0.69 3.06 3.88
N ALA A 106 -0.15 2.95 2.87
CA ALA A 106 -0.58 4.12 2.12
C ALA A 106 -1.37 5.07 3.04
N VAL A 107 -1.47 6.33 2.63
CA VAL A 107 -2.33 7.31 3.31
C VAL A 107 -3.79 6.89 3.10
N VAL A 108 -4.56 6.88 4.17
CA VAL A 108 -6.02 6.65 4.19
C VAL A 108 -6.69 7.96 4.54
N GLU A 109 -7.65 8.38 3.74
CA GLU A 109 -8.47 9.56 4.03
C GLU A 109 -9.59 9.14 5.01
N LEU A 110 -9.71 9.83 6.13
CA LEU A 110 -10.71 9.57 7.18
C LEU A 110 -11.82 10.64 7.23
N THR A 111 -11.72 11.64 6.38
CA THR A 111 -12.75 12.67 6.16
C THR A 111 -12.73 13.07 4.70
N GLU A 112 -13.84 13.65 4.22
CA GLU A 112 -13.87 14.27 2.90
C GLU A 112 -12.97 15.51 2.84
N SER A 113 -12.48 15.85 1.64
CA SER A 113 -11.54 16.97 1.45
C SER A 113 -12.16 18.36 1.65
N GLU A 114 -13.48 18.48 1.71
CA GLU A 114 -14.23 19.73 1.82
C GLU A 114 -14.84 19.93 3.23
N THR A 115 -14.43 19.12 4.21
CA THR A 115 -14.91 19.21 5.60
C THR A 115 -14.14 20.28 6.40
N GLU A 116 -14.68 20.61 7.57
CA GLU A 116 -14.08 21.58 8.52
C GLU A 116 -12.71 21.10 9.01
N TYR A 117 -12.57 19.80 9.18
CA TYR A 117 -11.33 19.13 9.59
C TYR A 117 -10.99 18.05 8.58
N VAL A 118 -9.87 18.21 7.89
CA VAL A 118 -9.37 17.19 6.95
C VAL A 118 -8.40 16.31 7.71
N VAL A 119 -8.73 15.02 7.82
CA VAL A 119 -7.93 14.04 8.55
C VAL A 119 -7.54 12.88 7.63
N THR A 120 -6.26 12.58 7.64
CA THR A 120 -5.72 11.38 6.99
C THR A 120 -4.91 10.56 7.97
N ALA A 121 -4.83 9.25 7.74
CA ALA A 121 -4.09 8.35 8.61
C ALA A 121 -3.04 7.52 7.85
N VAL A 122 -1.97 7.18 8.55
CA VAL A 122 -0.94 6.22 8.11
C VAL A 122 -0.66 5.24 9.23
N LYS A 123 -0.72 3.95 8.94
CA LYS A 123 -0.38 2.88 9.88
C LYS A 123 1.11 2.55 9.75
N HIS A 124 1.84 2.57 10.86
CA HIS A 124 3.25 2.21 10.94
C HIS A 124 3.40 0.93 11.74
N LEU A 125 3.91 -0.10 11.11
CA LEU A 125 4.15 -1.41 11.74
C LEU A 125 5.57 -1.51 12.26
N PHE A 126 5.69 -1.77 13.55
CA PHE A 126 6.94 -2.14 14.22
C PHE A 126 6.89 -3.61 14.63
N LYS A 127 7.95 -4.11 15.22
CA LYS A 127 8.03 -5.52 15.62
C LYS A 127 6.94 -5.93 16.63
N GLU A 128 6.69 -5.11 17.64
CA GLU A 128 5.76 -5.38 18.74
C GLU A 128 4.64 -4.32 18.84
N HIS A 129 4.69 -3.28 18.00
CA HIS A 129 3.79 -2.13 18.10
C HIS A 129 3.16 -1.80 16.75
N VAL A 130 2.01 -1.16 16.82
CA VAL A 130 1.36 -0.47 15.71
C VAL A 130 1.19 0.99 16.11
N VAL A 131 1.72 1.90 15.29
CA VAL A 131 1.57 3.34 15.52
C VAL A 131 0.71 3.91 14.40
N ILE A 132 -0.37 4.59 14.77
CA ILE A 132 -1.21 5.30 13.81
C ILE A 132 -0.83 6.77 13.86
N GLN A 133 -0.42 7.29 12.72
CA GLN A 133 -0.18 8.71 12.48
C GLN A 133 -1.43 9.32 11.89
N TYR A 134 -1.98 10.34 12.53
CA TYR A 134 -3.07 11.18 12.01
C TYR A 134 -2.50 12.52 11.60
N ASP A 135 -2.61 12.87 10.32
CA ASP A 135 -2.29 14.19 9.80
C ASP A 135 -3.60 14.98 9.69
N ILE A 136 -3.69 16.06 10.50
CA ILE A 136 -4.92 16.81 10.71
C ILE A 136 -4.73 18.23 10.20
N LYS A 137 -5.69 18.73 9.44
CA LYS A 137 -5.72 20.10 8.95
C LYS A 137 -7.03 20.76 9.32
N ASN A 138 -6.95 21.89 10.03
CA ASN A 138 -8.08 22.75 10.32
C ASN A 138 -8.32 23.68 9.11
N THR A 139 -9.54 23.69 8.54
CA THR A 139 -9.90 24.55 7.40
C THR A 139 -10.72 25.76 7.80
N LEU A 140 -11.13 25.88 9.08
CA LEU A 140 -11.92 27.01 9.57
C LEU A 140 -11.04 28.28 9.68
N PRO A 141 -11.46 29.42 9.08
CA PRO A 141 -10.61 30.60 8.94
C PRO A 141 -10.34 31.33 10.24
N ASP A 142 -11.27 31.42 11.16
CA ASP A 142 -11.17 32.24 12.36
C ASP A 142 -11.05 31.40 13.64
N THR A 143 -10.58 30.16 13.51
CA THR A 143 -10.56 29.22 14.62
C THR A 143 -9.21 28.53 14.70
N VAL A 144 -8.71 28.34 15.92
CA VAL A 144 -7.51 27.58 16.24
C VAL A 144 -7.90 26.39 17.11
N LEU A 145 -7.35 25.23 16.83
CA LEU A 145 -7.55 24.04 17.65
C LEU A 145 -6.35 23.87 18.59
N ALA A 146 -6.61 23.80 19.87
CA ALA A 146 -5.61 23.53 20.90
C ALA A 146 -5.79 22.13 21.46
N ASP A 147 -4.70 21.52 21.96
CA ASP A 147 -4.69 20.22 22.62
C ASP A 147 -5.34 19.11 21.78
N VAL A 148 -5.01 19.07 20.49
CA VAL A 148 -5.64 18.18 19.53
C VAL A 148 -5.16 16.76 19.73
N THR A 149 -6.10 15.84 19.96
CA THR A 149 -5.86 14.41 20.14
C THR A 149 -6.83 13.59 19.30
N VAL A 150 -6.52 12.32 19.09
CA VAL A 150 -7.45 11.34 18.50
C VAL A 150 -7.65 10.24 19.52
N VAL A 151 -8.89 10.04 19.93
CA VAL A 151 -9.30 8.86 20.70
C VAL A 151 -9.54 7.74 19.68
N CYS A 152 -8.68 6.75 19.72
CA CYS A 152 -8.64 5.66 18.77
C CYS A 152 -8.93 4.36 19.54
N THR A 153 -10.10 3.77 19.33
CA THR A 153 -10.54 2.60 20.07
C THR A 153 -10.48 1.36 19.18
N PRO A 154 -9.57 0.40 19.46
CA PRO A 154 -9.46 -0.82 18.68
C PRO A 154 -10.54 -1.83 19.08
N THR A 155 -11.26 -2.36 18.10
CA THR A 155 -12.19 -3.49 18.23
C THR A 155 -11.70 -4.66 17.38
N ALA A 156 -11.98 -5.89 17.78
CA ALA A 156 -11.68 -7.04 16.94
C ALA A 156 -12.57 -7.04 15.70
N ALA A 157 -12.13 -7.73 14.66
CA ALA A 157 -12.94 -7.92 13.45
C ALA A 157 -14.22 -8.72 13.74
N ASP A 158 -14.19 -9.59 14.77
CA ASP A 158 -15.38 -10.21 15.37
C ASP A 158 -15.77 -9.41 16.63
N GLU A 159 -16.90 -8.74 16.62
CA GLU A 159 -17.42 -7.91 17.73
C GLU A 159 -17.56 -8.69 19.07
N SER A 160 -17.45 -10.01 19.04
CA SER A 160 -17.50 -10.87 20.23
C SER A 160 -16.17 -11.00 20.97
N GLU A 161 -15.05 -10.57 20.37
CA GLU A 161 -13.71 -10.70 20.92
C GLU A 161 -13.07 -9.31 21.16
N GLU A 162 -12.11 -9.25 22.08
CA GLU A 162 -11.26 -8.06 22.26
C GLU A 162 -10.13 -8.10 21.22
N SER A 163 -9.78 -6.94 20.66
CA SER A 163 -8.69 -6.82 19.67
C SER A 163 -7.32 -7.22 20.22
N GLY A 164 -7.18 -7.25 21.54
CA GLY A 164 -5.91 -7.50 22.23
C GLY A 164 -4.87 -6.39 22.07
N LEU A 165 -5.16 -5.35 21.31
CA LEU A 165 -4.27 -4.20 21.17
C LEU A 165 -4.43 -3.27 22.39
N GLU A 166 -3.32 -2.97 23.07
CA GLU A 166 -3.30 -2.07 24.22
C GLU A 166 -2.73 -0.73 23.83
N GLU A 167 -3.48 0.36 24.04
CA GLU A 167 -2.96 1.72 23.87
C GLU A 167 -1.88 2.00 24.91
N GLU A 168 -0.69 2.41 24.45
CA GLU A 168 0.41 2.77 25.33
C GLU A 168 0.48 4.28 25.59
N PHE A 169 0.36 5.07 24.54
CA PHE A 169 0.35 6.54 24.65
C PHE A 169 -0.19 7.20 23.37
N THR A 170 -0.60 8.47 23.57
CA THR A 170 -0.95 9.36 22.47
C THR A 170 -0.05 10.59 22.52
N ILE A 171 0.52 11.01 21.40
CA ILE A 171 1.27 12.26 21.23
C ILE A 171 0.34 13.28 20.58
N PRO A 172 -0.12 14.31 21.31
CA PRO A 172 -1.05 15.32 20.81
C PRO A 172 -0.35 16.35 19.91
N ALA A 173 -1.12 17.01 19.04
CA ALA A 173 -0.69 18.23 18.39
C ALA A 173 -1.11 19.44 19.27
N PRO A 174 -0.17 20.26 19.75
CA PRO A 174 -0.48 21.28 20.78
C PRO A 174 -1.34 22.42 20.26
N LEU A 175 -1.18 22.79 18.99
CA LEU A 175 -1.92 23.88 18.37
C LEU A 175 -2.00 23.70 16.85
N LEU A 176 -3.22 23.81 16.29
CA LEU A 176 -3.44 23.79 14.85
C LEU A 176 -4.12 25.09 14.42
N LYS A 177 -3.42 25.89 13.65
CA LYS A 177 -3.96 27.08 12.99
C LYS A 177 -4.63 26.71 11.68
N THR A 178 -5.40 27.63 11.14
CA THR A 178 -6.02 27.51 9.83
C THR A 178 -4.99 27.13 8.77
N ASP A 179 -5.28 26.10 8.00
CA ASP A 179 -4.45 25.57 6.90
C ASP A 179 -3.05 25.07 7.29
N GLU A 180 -2.67 25.09 8.57
CA GLU A 180 -1.43 24.47 9.05
C GLU A 180 -1.70 23.00 9.42
N PRO A 181 -0.97 22.02 8.83
CA PRO A 181 -1.12 20.64 9.20
C PRO A 181 -0.46 20.36 10.55
N GLY A 182 -1.10 19.54 11.37
CA GLY A 182 -0.52 18.98 12.57
C GLY A 182 -0.62 17.48 12.59
N THR A 183 0.20 16.85 13.39
CA THR A 183 0.29 15.39 13.45
C THR A 183 0.07 14.89 14.87
N VAL A 184 -0.83 13.92 15.01
CA VAL A 184 -1.09 13.16 16.24
C VAL A 184 -0.62 11.73 16.02
N TYR A 185 0.03 11.13 17.03
CA TYR A 185 0.41 9.73 17.01
C TYR A 185 -0.28 8.98 18.14
N VAL A 186 -0.87 7.82 17.81
CA VAL A 186 -1.42 6.89 18.79
C VAL A 186 -0.68 5.57 18.68
N SER A 187 -0.13 5.09 19.78
CA SER A 187 0.68 3.87 19.83
C SER A 187 -0.07 2.74 20.52
N PHE A 188 -0.08 1.59 19.87
CA PHE A 188 -0.65 0.35 20.39
C PHE A 188 0.42 -0.73 20.48
N ARG A 189 0.41 -1.46 21.59
CA ARG A 189 1.19 -2.67 21.79
C ARG A 189 0.38 -3.88 21.34
N ARG A 190 1.00 -4.79 20.60
CA ARG A 190 0.40 -6.06 20.22
C ARG A 190 0.45 -7.07 21.38
N PRO A 191 -0.50 -8.03 21.45
CA PRO A 191 -0.45 -9.11 22.43
C PRO A 191 0.86 -9.90 22.35
N GLU A 192 1.36 -10.33 23.49
CA GLU A 192 2.55 -11.18 23.54
C GLU A 192 2.34 -12.48 22.76
N GLY A 193 3.29 -12.82 21.89
CA GLY A 193 3.25 -14.04 21.06
C GLY A 193 2.43 -13.91 19.78
N GLN A 194 1.80 -12.77 19.53
CA GLN A 194 1.10 -12.50 18.27
C GLN A 194 1.93 -11.56 17.38
N GLU A 195 2.45 -12.11 16.29
CA GLU A 195 3.22 -11.30 15.32
C GLU A 195 2.30 -10.47 14.41
N PHE A 196 1.06 -10.90 14.23
CA PHE A 196 0.06 -10.26 13.38
C PHE A 196 -1.24 -10.06 14.14
N SER A 197 -1.88 -8.91 13.97
CA SER A 197 -3.16 -8.57 14.58
C SER A 197 -4.03 -7.85 13.55
N ALA A 198 -5.33 -8.09 13.60
CA ALA A 198 -6.33 -7.33 12.86
C ALA A 198 -7.23 -6.59 13.85
N ALA A 199 -7.63 -5.38 13.50
CA ALA A 199 -8.54 -4.57 14.30
C ALA A 199 -9.25 -3.54 13.41
N ASN A 200 -10.45 -3.16 13.83
CA ASN A 200 -11.09 -1.95 13.36
C ASN A 200 -10.90 -0.86 14.43
N PHE A 201 -10.50 0.32 14.04
CA PHE A 201 -10.32 1.46 14.94
C PHE A 201 -11.43 2.47 14.70
N THR A 202 -12.28 2.65 15.71
CA THR A 202 -13.21 3.78 15.75
C THR A 202 -12.45 5.01 16.23
N ASN A 203 -12.60 6.12 15.52
CA ASN A 203 -11.78 7.32 15.71
C ASN A 203 -12.61 8.54 16.03
N VAL A 204 -12.22 9.28 17.08
CA VAL A 204 -12.84 10.55 17.47
C VAL A 204 -11.75 11.60 17.65
N LEU A 205 -11.79 12.65 16.83
CA LEU A 205 -10.92 13.81 16.98
C LEU A 205 -11.42 14.68 18.14
N ARG A 206 -10.56 14.96 19.12
CA ARG A 206 -10.85 15.83 20.28
C ARG A 206 -9.92 17.02 20.30
N PHE A 207 -10.47 18.19 20.60
CA PHE A 207 -9.71 19.42 20.64
C PHE A 207 -10.43 20.49 21.48
N THR A 208 -9.70 21.54 21.83
CA THR A 208 -10.28 22.78 22.34
C THR A 208 -10.33 23.79 21.22
N SER A 209 -11.54 24.16 20.78
CA SER A 209 -11.78 25.19 19.77
C SER A 209 -11.64 26.55 20.37
N LYS A 210 -10.83 27.46 19.81
CA LYS A 210 -10.60 28.82 20.21
C LYS A 210 -10.82 29.77 19.05
N GLU A 211 -11.63 30.80 19.24
CA GLU A 211 -11.81 31.87 18.26
C GLU A 211 -10.57 32.77 18.20
N ILE A 212 -10.29 33.35 17.04
CA ILE A 212 -9.26 34.37 16.89
C ILE A 212 -9.88 35.74 17.07
N ASP A 213 -9.42 36.50 18.06
CA ASP A 213 -9.85 37.90 18.26
C ASP A 213 -9.44 38.73 17.03
N PRO A 214 -10.42 39.32 16.30
CA PRO A 214 -10.13 40.07 15.07
C PRO A 214 -9.34 41.37 15.32
N SER A 215 -9.25 41.83 16.56
CA SER A 215 -8.53 43.06 16.92
C SER A 215 -7.06 42.82 17.25
N THR A 216 -6.74 41.66 17.86
CA THR A 216 -5.37 41.30 18.27
C THR A 216 -4.76 40.25 17.34
N ASN A 217 -5.58 39.52 16.57
CA ASN A 217 -5.19 38.36 15.76
C ASN A 217 -4.53 37.25 16.60
N GLU A 218 -4.92 37.15 17.87
CA GLU A 218 -4.48 36.12 18.80
C GLU A 218 -5.67 35.23 19.19
N PRO A 219 -5.45 33.92 19.47
CA PRO A 219 -6.49 33.04 19.98
C PRO A 219 -7.01 33.55 21.35
N GLU A 220 -8.29 33.43 21.58
CA GLU A 220 -8.88 33.70 22.87
C GLU A 220 -8.28 32.82 23.98
N GLU A 221 -8.21 33.36 25.23
CA GLU A 221 -7.66 32.59 26.36
C GLU A 221 -8.52 31.37 26.69
N HIS A 222 -9.82 31.49 26.54
CA HIS A 222 -10.80 30.44 26.80
C HIS A 222 -11.25 29.82 25.47
N GLY A 223 -11.48 28.50 25.48
CA GLY A 223 -12.00 27.75 24.35
C GLY A 223 -13.07 26.76 24.79
N TYR A 224 -13.67 26.08 23.85
CA TYR A 224 -14.69 25.08 24.09
C TYR A 224 -14.12 23.71 23.68
N GLU A 225 -14.27 22.72 24.57
CA GLU A 225 -13.97 21.34 24.23
C GLU A 225 -14.99 20.83 23.21
N ASP A 226 -14.52 20.23 22.14
CA ASP A 226 -15.34 19.69 21.06
C ASP A 226 -14.80 18.36 20.56
N GLU A 227 -15.68 17.59 19.94
CA GLU A 227 -15.40 16.26 19.41
C GLU A 227 -15.92 16.16 17.96
N TYR A 228 -15.15 15.52 17.10
CA TYR A 228 -15.53 15.28 15.71
C TYR A 228 -15.31 13.81 15.36
N GLU A 229 -16.38 13.09 15.00
CA GLU A 229 -16.30 11.71 14.55
C GLU A 229 -15.67 11.68 13.15
N ILE A 230 -14.67 10.83 12.98
CA ILE A 230 -13.99 10.57 11.71
C ILE A 230 -14.16 9.10 11.34
N GLU A 231 -13.93 8.75 10.07
CA GLU A 231 -14.14 7.39 9.57
C GLU A 231 -13.27 6.38 10.31
N ASP A 232 -13.76 5.14 10.36
CA ASP A 232 -13.05 4.02 10.94
C ASP A 232 -11.81 3.67 10.11
N LEU A 233 -10.81 3.09 10.77
CA LEU A 233 -9.56 2.66 10.14
C LEU A 233 -9.33 1.18 10.42
N ASP A 234 -9.18 0.39 9.36
CA ASP A 234 -8.90 -1.04 9.48
C ASP A 234 -7.40 -1.34 9.52
N LEU A 235 -7.01 -2.24 10.41
CA LEU A 235 -5.74 -2.95 10.37
C LEU A 235 -6.02 -4.39 9.93
N VAL A 236 -5.53 -4.73 8.74
CA VAL A 236 -5.83 -6.01 8.09
C VAL A 236 -4.55 -6.79 7.76
N GLY A 237 -4.69 -8.08 7.46
CA GLY A 237 -3.55 -8.95 7.14
C GLY A 237 -2.69 -8.45 5.96
N SER A 238 -3.28 -7.78 4.97
CA SER A 238 -2.52 -7.19 3.85
C SER A 238 -1.60 -6.02 4.24
N ASP A 239 -1.85 -5.38 5.38
CA ASP A 239 -0.93 -4.35 5.91
C ASP A 239 0.45 -4.94 6.23
N TYR A 240 0.52 -6.22 6.58
CA TYR A 240 1.76 -6.94 6.90
C TYR A 240 2.48 -7.52 5.67
N ILE A 241 1.97 -7.32 4.45
CA ILE A 241 2.53 -7.92 3.24
C ILE A 241 3.32 -6.89 2.43
N LEU A 242 4.51 -7.27 2.02
CA LEU A 242 5.35 -6.54 1.07
C LEU A 242 5.23 -7.22 -0.30
N PRO A 243 4.85 -6.49 -1.37
CA PRO A 243 4.81 -7.05 -2.71
C PRO A 243 6.20 -7.55 -3.12
N ALA A 244 6.29 -8.75 -3.66
CA ALA A 244 7.55 -9.36 -4.05
C ALA A 244 7.43 -10.14 -5.36
N PHE A 245 8.53 -10.23 -6.10
CA PHE A 245 8.60 -11.06 -7.30
C PHE A 245 9.11 -12.46 -6.98
N ALA A 246 8.59 -13.46 -7.70
CA ALA A 246 9.03 -14.84 -7.64
C ALA A 246 8.98 -15.48 -9.02
N GLY A 247 9.78 -16.53 -9.23
CA GLY A 247 9.93 -17.12 -10.56
C GLY A 247 8.75 -17.99 -11.00
N ASN A 248 8.33 -18.94 -10.17
CA ASN A 248 7.28 -19.90 -10.51
C ASN A 248 6.25 -19.97 -9.38
N PHE A 249 5.03 -19.53 -9.67
CA PHE A 249 3.97 -19.48 -8.67
C PHE A 249 3.63 -20.86 -8.11
N ASP A 250 3.42 -21.87 -8.97
CA ASP A 250 2.96 -23.18 -8.51
C ASP A 250 3.99 -23.87 -7.60
N SER A 251 5.29 -23.68 -7.89
CA SER A 251 6.36 -24.19 -7.04
C SER A 251 6.37 -23.55 -5.66
N ILE A 252 6.12 -22.23 -5.59
CA ILE A 252 6.09 -21.48 -4.33
C ILE A 252 4.83 -21.84 -3.56
N PHE A 253 3.66 -21.76 -4.20
CA PHE A 253 2.38 -22.03 -3.58
C PHE A 253 2.29 -23.45 -2.98
N ASN A 254 2.80 -24.44 -3.71
CA ASN A 254 2.85 -25.81 -3.23
C ASN A 254 3.98 -26.08 -2.21
N GLY A 255 4.96 -25.18 -2.11
CA GLY A 255 6.03 -25.24 -1.13
C GLY A 255 5.68 -24.67 0.24
N ILE A 256 4.59 -23.88 0.34
CA ILE A 256 4.06 -23.37 1.60
C ILE A 256 3.14 -24.44 2.19
N PRO A 257 3.14 -24.67 3.52
CA PRO A 257 2.21 -25.59 4.18
C PRO A 257 0.74 -25.30 3.82
N SER A 258 -0.11 -26.31 3.91
CA SER A 258 -1.54 -26.25 3.55
C SER A 258 -2.46 -26.75 4.67
N ASP A 259 -2.01 -26.62 5.92
CA ASP A 259 -2.81 -26.84 7.10
C ASP A 259 -3.63 -25.58 7.47
N ASP A 260 -4.51 -25.69 8.44
CA ASP A 260 -5.45 -24.64 8.85
C ASP A 260 -4.74 -23.39 9.43
N GLU A 261 -3.49 -23.51 9.88
CA GLU A 261 -2.70 -22.37 10.40
C GLU A 261 -2.04 -21.57 9.29
N HIS A 262 -1.75 -22.22 8.14
CA HIS A 262 -1.00 -21.64 7.03
C HIS A 262 -1.82 -21.39 5.76
N GLU A 263 -3.03 -21.97 5.65
CA GLU A 263 -3.91 -21.80 4.50
C GLU A 263 -5.28 -21.27 4.94
N ALA A 264 -5.80 -20.29 4.20
CA ALA A 264 -7.18 -19.83 4.32
C ALA A 264 -7.82 -19.71 2.93
N GLU A 265 -9.10 -20.02 2.86
CA GLU A 265 -9.88 -19.96 1.63
C GLU A 265 -11.29 -19.41 1.90
N GLU A 266 -11.70 -18.43 1.09
CA GLU A 266 -13.03 -17.86 1.19
C GLU A 266 -13.61 -17.57 -0.19
N THR A 267 -14.96 -17.57 -0.27
CA THR A 267 -15.69 -17.23 -1.49
C THR A 267 -16.66 -16.10 -1.21
N LEU A 268 -16.46 -14.98 -1.91
CA LEU A 268 -17.26 -13.76 -1.74
C LEU A 268 -17.78 -13.24 -3.08
N GLN A 269 -18.75 -12.33 -3.00
CA GLN A 269 -19.26 -11.59 -4.16
C GLN A 269 -18.81 -10.15 -4.07
N LEU A 270 -18.11 -9.67 -5.12
CA LEU A 270 -17.73 -8.28 -5.25
C LEU A 270 -18.87 -7.48 -5.88
N SER A 271 -19.64 -6.79 -5.05
CA SER A 271 -20.72 -5.90 -5.50
C SER A 271 -20.20 -4.66 -6.22
N ASN A 272 -18.99 -4.23 -5.91
CA ASN A 272 -18.36 -3.01 -6.40
C ASN A 272 -17.67 -3.19 -7.76
N ALA A 273 -17.50 -4.43 -8.25
CA ALA A 273 -16.87 -4.72 -9.53
C ALA A 273 -17.90 -5.16 -10.58
N LYS A 274 -17.92 -4.46 -11.70
CA LYS A 274 -18.81 -4.75 -12.83
C LYS A 274 -18.16 -5.66 -13.89
N THR A 275 -16.85 -5.78 -13.83
CA THR A 275 -16.05 -6.57 -14.77
C THR A 275 -14.95 -7.34 -14.03
N LEU A 276 -14.44 -8.42 -14.67
CA LEU A 276 -13.30 -9.15 -14.12
C LEU A 276 -12.03 -8.29 -14.06
N ALA A 277 -11.87 -7.32 -14.96
CA ALA A 277 -10.72 -6.43 -14.94
C ALA A 277 -10.75 -5.49 -13.71
N GLU A 278 -11.90 -4.87 -13.43
CA GLU A 278 -12.10 -4.06 -12.22
C GLU A 278 -11.88 -4.88 -10.94
N ALA A 279 -12.42 -6.12 -10.90
CA ALA A 279 -12.22 -7.03 -9.79
C ALA A 279 -10.73 -7.37 -9.59
N THR A 280 -9.99 -7.60 -10.68
CA THR A 280 -8.56 -7.87 -10.62
C THR A 280 -7.77 -6.70 -10.04
N GLU A 281 -8.05 -5.47 -10.47
CA GLU A 281 -7.40 -4.27 -9.95
C GLU A 281 -7.70 -4.05 -8.47
N LEU A 282 -8.96 -4.22 -8.06
CA LEU A 282 -9.38 -4.12 -6.65
C LEU A 282 -8.66 -5.16 -5.79
N LEU A 283 -8.62 -6.41 -6.21
CA LEU A 283 -7.99 -7.50 -5.45
C LEU A 283 -6.47 -7.36 -5.36
N VAL A 284 -5.80 -6.92 -6.43
CA VAL A 284 -4.37 -6.63 -6.38
C VAL A 284 -4.07 -5.53 -5.36
N LYS A 285 -4.92 -4.49 -5.31
CA LYS A 285 -4.79 -3.39 -4.36
C LYS A 285 -5.09 -3.84 -2.93
N SER A 286 -6.20 -4.54 -2.70
CA SER A 286 -6.61 -4.99 -1.36
C SER A 286 -5.65 -5.99 -0.75
N LEU A 287 -5.17 -6.97 -1.53
CA LEU A 287 -4.25 -7.99 -1.06
C LEU A 287 -2.80 -7.49 -0.91
N GLY A 288 -2.45 -6.37 -1.53
CA GLY A 288 -1.12 -5.76 -1.41
C GLY A 288 0.03 -6.62 -1.94
N MET A 289 -0.26 -7.60 -2.82
CA MET A 289 0.70 -8.54 -3.37
C MET A 289 1.03 -8.24 -4.83
N GLN A 290 2.17 -8.75 -5.30
CA GLN A 290 2.59 -8.60 -6.69
C GLN A 290 1.97 -9.70 -7.57
N PRO A 291 1.29 -9.33 -8.70
CA PRO A 291 0.86 -10.30 -9.70
C PRO A 291 2.03 -11.01 -10.36
N LEU A 292 1.89 -12.32 -10.56
CA LEU A 292 2.89 -13.15 -11.21
C LEU A 292 2.40 -13.70 -12.56
N GLU A 293 3.34 -14.04 -13.43
CA GLU A 293 3.10 -14.74 -14.69
C GLU A 293 2.13 -14.00 -15.65
N GLY A 294 2.00 -12.66 -15.50
CA GLY A 294 1.07 -11.85 -16.30
C GLY A 294 -0.41 -12.09 -15.96
N SER A 295 -0.68 -12.63 -14.77
CA SER A 295 -2.04 -12.98 -14.35
C SER A 295 -2.92 -11.75 -14.03
N GLU A 296 -2.36 -10.54 -14.01
CA GLU A 296 -3.11 -9.29 -13.93
C GLU A 296 -3.90 -8.96 -15.21
N VAL A 297 -3.56 -9.62 -16.34
CA VAL A 297 -4.24 -9.36 -17.61
C VAL A 297 -5.43 -10.30 -17.77
N THR A 298 -6.64 -9.76 -17.73
CA THR A 298 -7.87 -10.51 -17.94
C THR A 298 -8.10 -10.78 -19.42
N LEU A 299 -7.98 -12.03 -19.84
CA LEU A 299 -8.17 -12.47 -21.23
C LEU A 299 -9.61 -12.94 -21.53
N SER A 300 -10.32 -13.39 -20.50
CA SER A 300 -11.70 -13.89 -20.61
C SER A 300 -12.68 -12.92 -19.97
N THR A 301 -13.91 -12.87 -20.48
CA THR A 301 -15.01 -12.07 -19.90
C THR A 301 -15.83 -12.84 -18.87
N SER A 302 -15.65 -14.17 -18.76
CA SER A 302 -16.47 -15.03 -17.89
C SER A 302 -15.72 -15.60 -16.69
N THR A 303 -14.44 -15.91 -16.85
CA THR A 303 -13.60 -16.48 -15.78
C THR A 303 -12.19 -15.94 -15.85
N HIS A 304 -11.53 -15.81 -14.69
CA HIS A 304 -10.15 -15.39 -14.60
C HIS A 304 -9.47 -16.02 -13.39
N SER A 305 -8.14 -16.23 -13.47
CA SER A 305 -7.31 -16.69 -12.35
C SER A 305 -6.16 -15.74 -12.17
N LEU A 306 -6.05 -15.16 -10.96
CA LEU A 306 -5.01 -14.24 -10.56
C LEU A 306 -4.07 -14.95 -9.60
N LYS A 307 -2.76 -14.84 -9.85
CA LYS A 307 -1.69 -15.41 -9.06
C LYS A 307 -0.89 -14.30 -8.43
N LEU A 308 -0.89 -14.21 -7.11
CA LEU A 308 -0.26 -13.13 -6.36
C LEU A 308 0.81 -13.67 -5.41
N TYR A 309 1.85 -12.88 -5.22
CA TYR A 309 2.93 -13.22 -4.30
C TYR A 309 3.44 -11.99 -3.56
N GLY A 310 3.77 -12.21 -2.30
CA GLY A 310 4.39 -11.22 -1.42
C GLY A 310 5.24 -11.90 -0.37
N LYS A 311 5.81 -11.09 0.49
CA LYS A 311 6.47 -11.53 1.72
C LYS A 311 5.84 -10.82 2.91
N SER A 312 5.76 -11.50 4.04
CA SER A 312 5.41 -10.85 5.29
C SER A 312 6.47 -9.80 5.66
N VAL A 313 6.15 -8.89 6.54
CA VAL A 313 7.12 -7.93 7.11
C VAL A 313 8.24 -8.60 7.91
N THR A 314 8.03 -9.85 8.34
CA THR A 314 9.01 -10.72 9.01
C THR A 314 9.86 -11.53 8.02
N GLY A 315 9.45 -11.58 6.74
CA GLY A 315 10.21 -12.18 5.63
C GLY A 315 9.65 -13.50 5.10
N GLY A 316 8.63 -14.08 5.74
CA GLY A 316 7.95 -15.30 5.31
C GLY A 316 7.24 -15.13 3.97
N LYS A 317 7.09 -16.21 3.22
CA LYS A 317 6.42 -16.19 1.92
C LYS A 317 4.90 -16.20 2.10
N VAL A 318 4.23 -15.38 1.30
CA VAL A 318 2.76 -15.33 1.21
C VAL A 318 2.38 -15.41 -0.27
N ALA A 319 1.49 -16.34 -0.61
CA ALA A 319 1.02 -16.52 -1.98
C ALA A 319 -0.50 -16.66 -2.02
N SER A 320 -1.13 -16.00 -2.98
CA SER A 320 -2.59 -16.05 -3.16
C SER A 320 -2.95 -16.53 -4.56
N LEU A 321 -3.87 -17.49 -4.62
CA LEU A 321 -4.52 -17.94 -5.84
C LEU A 321 -5.97 -17.48 -5.80
N VAL A 322 -6.32 -16.56 -6.66
CA VAL A 322 -7.67 -16.02 -6.77
C VAL A 322 -8.33 -16.54 -8.03
N ARG A 323 -9.51 -17.13 -7.90
CA ARG A 323 -10.34 -17.57 -9.02
C ARG A 323 -11.59 -16.71 -9.09
N MET A 324 -11.86 -16.15 -10.24
CA MET A 324 -12.99 -15.25 -10.44
C MET A 324 -13.92 -15.77 -11.53
N ALA A 325 -15.21 -15.59 -11.32
CA ALA A 325 -16.24 -15.90 -12.30
C ALA A 325 -17.24 -14.72 -12.40
N PHE A 326 -17.54 -14.29 -13.60
CA PHE A 326 -18.54 -13.25 -13.85
C PHE A 326 -19.85 -13.87 -14.36
N SER A 327 -20.94 -13.40 -13.76
CA SER A 327 -22.29 -13.73 -14.19
C SER A 327 -23.12 -12.45 -14.28
N ALA A 328 -23.91 -12.30 -15.34
CA ALA A 328 -24.79 -11.15 -15.50
C ALA A 328 -25.88 -11.02 -14.41
N LYS A 329 -26.14 -12.08 -13.65
CA LYS A 329 -27.14 -12.09 -12.56
C LYS A 329 -26.52 -11.80 -11.20
N SER A 330 -25.33 -12.30 -10.93
CA SER A 330 -24.69 -12.27 -9.60
C SER A 330 -23.43 -11.38 -9.56
N GLY A 331 -23.04 -10.73 -10.66
CA GLY A 331 -21.80 -9.96 -10.70
C GLY A 331 -20.56 -10.85 -10.70
N VAL A 332 -19.51 -10.39 -10.02
CA VAL A 332 -18.24 -11.12 -9.91
C VAL A 332 -18.22 -11.93 -8.61
N THR A 333 -18.12 -13.25 -8.75
CA THR A 333 -17.86 -14.16 -7.64
C THR A 333 -16.37 -14.45 -7.60
N VAL A 334 -15.78 -14.37 -6.42
CA VAL A 334 -14.33 -14.53 -6.19
C VAL A 334 -14.11 -15.61 -5.16
N ASN A 335 -13.25 -16.58 -5.47
CA ASN A 335 -12.71 -17.54 -4.53
C ASN A 335 -11.24 -17.16 -4.31
N ILE A 336 -10.90 -16.81 -3.07
CA ILE A 336 -9.57 -16.38 -2.65
C ILE A 336 -8.98 -17.48 -1.79
N LYS A 337 -7.84 -18.02 -2.20
CA LYS A 337 -7.05 -18.97 -1.41
C LYS A 337 -5.68 -18.38 -1.15
N VAL A 338 -5.34 -18.20 0.11
CA VAL A 338 -4.06 -17.66 0.57
C VAL A 338 -3.29 -18.72 1.34
N ARG A 339 -1.98 -18.79 1.08
CA ARG A 339 -1.02 -19.57 1.88
C ARG A 339 0.09 -18.67 2.39
N SER A 340 0.49 -18.88 3.63
CA SER A 340 1.59 -18.16 4.28
C SER A 340 2.53 -19.11 5.01
N GLU A 341 3.84 -18.81 5.01
CA GLU A 341 4.80 -19.50 5.88
C GLU A 341 4.64 -19.08 7.36
N GLU A 342 3.90 -17.99 7.61
CA GLU A 342 3.59 -17.47 8.94
C GLU A 342 2.20 -17.95 9.38
N GLU A 343 2.13 -18.46 10.60
CA GLU A 343 0.90 -18.92 11.20
C GLU A 343 -0.15 -17.79 11.29
N MET A 344 -1.41 -18.13 11.05
CA MET A 344 -2.58 -17.23 11.12
C MET A 344 -2.60 -16.08 10.10
N LEU A 345 -1.49 -15.71 9.46
CA LEU A 345 -1.45 -14.60 8.54
C LEU A 345 -2.35 -14.83 7.31
N ALA A 346 -2.46 -16.06 6.82
CA ALA A 346 -3.35 -16.40 5.71
C ALA A 346 -4.81 -16.06 6.02
N ALA A 347 -5.29 -16.40 7.23
CA ALA A 347 -6.64 -16.09 7.69
C ALA A 347 -6.89 -14.58 7.80
N LEU A 348 -5.94 -13.84 8.39
CA LEU A 348 -6.04 -12.38 8.50
C LEU A 348 -6.06 -11.66 7.13
N VAL A 349 -5.34 -12.20 6.13
CA VAL A 349 -5.33 -11.65 4.78
C VAL A 349 -6.65 -11.88 4.07
N VAL A 350 -7.24 -13.06 4.21
CA VAL A 350 -8.54 -13.39 3.60
C VAL A 350 -9.65 -12.60 4.28
N GLY A 351 -9.67 -12.55 5.61
CA GLY A 351 -10.66 -11.80 6.39
C GLY A 351 -10.67 -10.29 6.12
N GLY A 352 -9.55 -9.71 5.71
CA GLY A 352 -9.48 -8.29 5.33
C GLY A 352 -10.00 -7.96 3.92
N VAL A 353 -10.50 -8.94 3.17
CA VAL A 353 -11.11 -8.74 1.84
C VAL A 353 -12.63 -8.92 1.88
N ALA A 354 -13.14 -9.55 2.93
CA ALA A 354 -14.55 -9.90 3.11
C ALA A 354 -15.46 -8.67 3.32
#